data_973833d4300a737ba86f865a043f664e
#
_entry.id   973833d4300a737ba86f865a043f664e
#
_cell.length_a   1.000
_cell.length_b   1.000
_cell.length_c   1.000
_cell.angle_alpha   90.00
_cell.angle_beta   90.00
_cell.angle_gamma   90.00
#
_symmetry.space_group_name_H-M   'P 1'
#
loop_
_entity.id
_entity.type
_entity.pdbx_description
1 polymer ?
#
loop_
_entity_poly.entity_id
_entity_poly.type
_entity_poly.pdbx_seq_one_letter_code
_entity_poly.pdbx_strand_id
1 'polypeptide(L)'
;MRHQFKRGMSMLLVLVMVVSLLSGLTMHVHAAEYSYNQGRRGVAATSLSAAAKNFYSNTPYETLASYAGSADVNSVPSSPLYTQLQNLMASKHSHKTGYDETTDLYLHTDCQQGGAWEDGKISSFYSGTPIGPDWDQGATWNREHTWPKSKAPDGSSEKNDIMMLRPTAKDENGSRSNTAYGRSSGYFDPNIGSYNLHGDVARITLYVYTRWGNTSYMWGTSGVMESKDILLQWMKEDPVDTWEMARNDSVQSITGTRN
;
A
#
# COMPACT_ATOMS: atom_id res chain seq x y z
N MET A 1 -40.60 -43.38 -21.16
CA MET A 1 -40.07 -42.01 -21.31
C MET A 1 -40.11 -41.12 -20.07
N ARG A 2 -40.98 -41.33 -19.11
CA ARG A 2 -41.06 -40.47 -17.88
C ARG A 2 -39.94 -40.70 -16.83
N HIS A 3 -39.29 -41.84 -16.80
CA HIS A 3 -38.25 -42.14 -15.81
C HIS A 3 -36.83 -41.62 -16.16
N GLN A 4 -36.55 -41.40 -17.43
CA GLN A 4 -35.27 -40.84 -17.88
C GLN A 4 -35.17 -39.31 -17.63
N PHE A 5 -36.29 -38.60 -17.69
CA PHE A 5 -36.31 -37.15 -17.47
C PHE A 5 -36.07 -36.76 -16.01
N LYS A 6 -36.48 -37.56 -15.04
CA LYS A 6 -36.28 -37.28 -13.62
C LYS A 6 -34.83 -37.47 -13.19
N ARG A 7 -34.06 -38.37 -13.81
CA ARG A 7 -32.62 -38.59 -13.50
C ARG A 7 -31.74 -37.48 -14.05
N GLY A 8 -32.05 -36.95 -15.24
CA GLY A 8 -31.31 -35.84 -15.82
C GLY A 8 -31.48 -34.53 -15.05
N MET A 9 -32.69 -34.26 -14.54
CA MET A 9 -32.95 -33.03 -13.77
C MET A 9 -32.34 -33.07 -12.37
N SER A 10 -32.27 -34.25 -11.72
CA SER A 10 -31.59 -34.41 -10.43
C SER A 10 -30.07 -34.23 -10.56
N MET A 11 -29.47 -34.72 -11.66
CA MET A 11 -28.02 -34.53 -11.87
C MET A 11 -27.66 -33.08 -12.20
N LEU A 12 -28.52 -32.37 -12.93
CA LEU A 12 -28.29 -30.95 -13.23
C LEU A 12 -28.41 -30.08 -11.97
N LEU A 13 -29.38 -30.37 -11.08
CA LEU A 13 -29.54 -29.63 -9.82
C LEU A 13 -28.34 -29.86 -8.86
N VAL A 14 -27.84 -31.09 -8.80
CA VAL A 14 -26.65 -31.40 -7.98
C VAL A 14 -25.41 -30.73 -8.56
N LEU A 15 -25.24 -30.68 -9.87
CA LEU A 15 -24.13 -30.00 -10.51
C LEU A 15 -24.15 -28.48 -10.30
N VAL A 16 -25.34 -27.85 -10.36
CA VAL A 16 -25.52 -26.42 -10.09
C VAL A 16 -25.28 -26.11 -8.60
N MET A 17 -25.70 -26.97 -7.67
CA MET A 17 -25.38 -26.80 -6.25
C MET A 17 -23.89 -26.99 -5.95
N VAL A 18 -23.22 -27.93 -6.60
CA VAL A 18 -21.78 -28.15 -6.41
C VAL A 18 -20.97 -26.98 -6.99
N VAL A 19 -21.36 -26.42 -8.13
CA VAL A 19 -20.70 -25.25 -8.70
C VAL A 19 -20.95 -23.99 -7.87
N SER A 20 -22.15 -23.81 -7.29
CA SER A 20 -22.43 -22.69 -6.38
C SER A 20 -21.75 -22.84 -5.01
N LEU A 21 -21.54 -24.06 -4.53
CA LEU A 21 -20.76 -24.34 -3.32
C LEU A 21 -19.26 -24.12 -3.56
N LEU A 22 -18.74 -24.47 -4.75
CA LEU A 22 -17.34 -24.25 -5.10
C LEU A 22 -17.03 -22.74 -5.34
N SER A 23 -17.96 -21.99 -5.93
CA SER A 23 -17.78 -20.53 -6.09
C SER A 23 -17.89 -19.78 -4.76
N GLY A 24 -18.69 -20.27 -3.81
CA GLY A 24 -18.73 -19.75 -2.43
C GLY A 24 -17.48 -20.08 -1.62
N LEU A 25 -16.89 -21.26 -1.84
CA LEU A 25 -15.65 -21.69 -1.16
C LEU A 25 -14.41 -20.94 -1.66
N THR A 26 -14.35 -20.56 -2.93
CA THR A 26 -13.21 -19.80 -3.47
C THR A 26 -13.17 -18.36 -2.97
N MET A 27 -14.31 -17.74 -2.70
CA MET A 27 -14.36 -16.39 -2.11
C MET A 27 -13.91 -16.37 -0.64
N HIS A 28 -14.18 -17.43 0.13
CA HIS A 28 -13.74 -17.53 1.53
C HIS A 28 -12.25 -17.89 1.69
N VAL A 29 -11.66 -18.61 0.75
CA VAL A 29 -10.24 -19.00 0.80
C VAL A 29 -9.34 -17.79 0.52
N HIS A 30 -9.72 -16.87 -0.35
CA HIS A 30 -8.94 -15.65 -0.60
C HIS A 30 -8.95 -14.67 0.59
N ALA A 31 -10.06 -14.53 1.29
CA ALA A 31 -10.15 -13.65 2.46
C ALA A 31 -9.32 -14.15 3.67
N ALA A 32 -9.05 -15.47 3.77
CA ALA A 32 -8.23 -16.04 4.82
C ALA A 32 -6.73 -16.01 4.56
N GLU A 33 -6.32 -15.66 3.34
CA GLU A 33 -4.92 -15.71 2.89
C GLU A 33 -4.14 -14.43 3.21
N TYR A 34 -4.84 -13.30 3.46
CA TYR A 34 -4.22 -12.02 3.76
C TYR A 34 -4.42 -11.62 5.22
N SER A 35 -3.34 -11.24 5.88
CA SER A 35 -3.45 -10.57 7.17
C SER A 35 -3.87 -9.11 6.94
N TYR A 36 -4.93 -8.67 7.62
CA TYR A 36 -5.32 -7.27 7.56
C TYR A 36 -4.53 -6.41 8.56
N ASN A 37 -4.55 -5.11 8.35
CA ASN A 37 -3.79 -4.17 9.16
C ASN A 37 -4.39 -4.04 10.57
N GLN A 38 -3.67 -4.50 11.59
CA GLN A 38 -4.02 -4.44 13.01
C GLN A 38 -3.16 -3.44 13.81
N GLY A 39 -2.26 -2.73 13.15
CA GLY A 39 -1.41 -1.77 13.82
C GLY A 39 -2.16 -0.50 14.25
N ARG A 40 -1.45 0.39 14.93
CA ARG A 40 -1.96 1.67 15.39
C ARG A 40 -1.09 2.81 14.90
N ARG A 41 -1.72 3.84 14.36
CA ARG A 41 -1.03 5.06 13.95
C ARG A 41 -0.47 5.79 15.18
N GLY A 42 0.74 6.33 15.03
CA GLY A 42 1.42 7.09 16.07
C GLY A 42 2.03 6.26 17.20
N VAL A 43 1.89 4.92 17.17
CA VAL A 43 2.58 4.01 18.09
C VAL A 43 3.82 3.50 17.42
N ALA A 44 4.98 4.01 17.83
CA ALA A 44 6.26 3.68 17.23
C ALA A 44 6.53 2.16 17.23
N ALA A 45 6.99 1.64 16.11
CA ALA A 45 7.46 0.26 16.01
C ALA A 45 8.85 0.14 16.65
N THR A 46 8.97 -0.78 17.60
CA THR A 46 10.24 -1.01 18.34
C THR A 46 11.09 -2.14 17.77
N SER A 47 10.51 -2.92 16.85
CA SER A 47 11.19 -4.04 16.20
C SER A 47 10.57 -4.32 14.84
N LEU A 48 11.34 -4.93 13.94
CA LEU A 48 10.80 -5.47 12.69
C LEU A 48 9.83 -6.63 12.96
N SER A 49 8.78 -6.71 12.17
CA SER A 49 7.91 -7.88 12.14
C SER A 49 8.67 -9.13 11.65
N ALA A 50 8.10 -10.31 11.89
CA ALA A 50 8.66 -11.55 11.38
C ALA A 50 8.74 -11.56 9.84
N ALA A 51 7.72 -11.01 9.18
CA ALA A 51 7.68 -10.88 7.72
C ALA A 51 8.80 -9.97 7.20
N ALA A 52 9.02 -8.81 7.85
CA ALA A 52 10.10 -7.91 7.51
C ALA A 52 11.48 -8.56 7.72
N LYS A 53 11.71 -9.22 8.84
CA LYS A 53 12.96 -9.94 9.10
C LYS A 53 13.24 -10.99 8.03
N ASN A 54 12.23 -11.74 7.63
CA ASN A 54 12.36 -12.74 6.56
C ASN A 54 12.63 -12.10 5.20
N PHE A 55 11.97 -10.99 4.88
CA PHE A 55 12.15 -10.28 3.62
C PHE A 55 13.58 -9.76 3.46
N TYR A 56 14.12 -9.15 4.52
CA TYR A 56 15.46 -8.57 4.53
C TYR A 56 16.56 -9.54 4.98
N SER A 57 16.22 -10.82 5.24
CA SER A 57 17.21 -11.83 5.62
C SER A 57 18.33 -11.90 4.57
N ASN A 58 19.55 -12.08 5.04
CA ASN A 58 20.77 -12.07 4.21
C ASN A 58 21.11 -10.71 3.59
N THR A 59 20.52 -9.63 4.11
CA THR A 59 20.91 -8.26 3.77
C THR A 59 21.55 -7.59 4.99
N PRO A 60 22.38 -6.53 4.82
CA PRO A 60 22.90 -5.76 5.97
C PRO A 60 21.82 -4.98 6.72
N TYR A 61 20.56 -5.02 6.28
CA TYR A 61 19.43 -4.21 6.77
C TYR A 61 18.37 -5.01 7.50
N GLU A 62 18.71 -6.17 8.03
CA GLU A 62 17.78 -7.07 8.70
C GLU A 62 17.31 -6.60 10.08
N THR A 63 17.84 -5.50 10.58
CA THR A 63 17.44 -4.88 11.86
C THR A 63 17.10 -3.41 11.68
N LEU A 64 16.21 -2.87 12.54
CA LEU A 64 15.88 -1.44 12.52
C LEU A 64 17.13 -0.55 12.76
N ALA A 65 18.05 -0.97 13.61
CA ALA A 65 19.28 -0.24 13.88
C ALA A 65 20.19 -0.17 12.64
N SER A 66 20.35 -1.29 11.92
CA SER A 66 21.10 -1.33 10.67
C SER A 66 20.43 -0.48 9.59
N TYR A 67 19.11 -0.45 9.57
CA TYR A 67 18.31 0.34 8.64
C TYR A 67 18.52 1.84 8.84
N ALA A 68 18.45 2.30 10.08
CA ALA A 68 18.59 3.71 10.43
C ALA A 68 19.99 4.28 10.14
N GLY A 69 21.02 3.43 10.21
CA GLY A 69 22.42 3.85 10.01
C GLY A 69 22.92 3.81 8.57
N SER A 70 22.20 3.14 7.68
CA SER A 70 22.72 2.79 6.34
C SER A 70 22.13 3.58 5.18
N ALA A 71 21.15 4.43 5.41
CA ALA A 71 20.50 5.19 4.35
C ALA A 71 21.41 6.32 3.84
N ASP A 72 22.36 5.99 3.00
CA ASP A 72 23.08 6.99 2.21
C ASP A 72 22.23 7.48 1.04
N VAL A 73 21.26 8.32 1.37
CA VAL A 73 20.42 8.99 0.36
C VAL A 73 21.21 10.03 -0.47
N ASN A 74 22.47 10.30 -0.13
CA ASN A 74 23.29 11.23 -0.89
C ASN A 74 23.81 10.61 -2.19
N SER A 75 23.97 9.29 -2.20
CA SER A 75 24.53 8.54 -3.34
C SER A 75 23.47 7.88 -4.22
N VAL A 76 22.18 8.05 -3.90
CA VAL A 76 21.09 7.47 -4.68
C VAL A 76 20.92 8.25 -6.00
N PRO A 77 20.75 7.59 -7.16
CA PRO A 77 20.53 6.15 -7.37
C PRO A 77 21.80 5.31 -7.59
N SER A 78 22.97 5.86 -7.54
CA SER A 78 24.21 5.14 -7.88
C SER A 78 24.82 4.35 -6.72
N SER A 79 24.23 4.38 -5.52
CA SER A 79 24.76 3.64 -4.38
C SER A 79 24.53 2.12 -4.51
N PRO A 80 25.45 1.29 -3.99
CA PRO A 80 25.23 -0.16 -3.90
C PRO A 80 23.96 -0.52 -3.12
N LEU A 81 23.61 0.25 -2.09
CA LEU A 81 22.37 0.09 -1.32
C LEU A 81 21.13 0.23 -2.21
N TYR A 82 21.04 1.27 -3.02
CA TYR A 82 19.94 1.47 -3.94
C TYR A 82 19.74 0.25 -4.85
N THR A 83 20.82 -0.20 -5.49
CA THR A 83 20.79 -1.34 -6.41
C THR A 83 20.36 -2.63 -5.69
N GLN A 84 20.88 -2.89 -4.49
CA GLN A 84 20.51 -4.07 -3.70
C GLN A 84 19.03 -4.05 -3.33
N LEU A 85 18.52 -2.93 -2.81
CA LEU A 85 17.11 -2.79 -2.45
C LEU A 85 16.20 -2.89 -3.67
N GLN A 86 16.53 -2.23 -4.77
CA GLN A 86 15.77 -2.32 -6.03
C GLN A 86 15.67 -3.76 -6.50
N ASN A 87 16.77 -4.48 -6.56
CA ASN A 87 16.82 -5.88 -6.99
C ASN A 87 16.03 -6.79 -6.05
N LEU A 88 16.17 -6.61 -4.73
CA LEU A 88 15.42 -7.38 -3.73
C LEU A 88 13.92 -7.17 -3.91
N MET A 89 13.46 -5.91 -3.90
CA MET A 89 12.05 -5.56 -4.04
C MET A 89 11.48 -6.03 -5.38
N ALA A 90 12.23 -5.89 -6.47
CA ALA A 90 11.80 -6.34 -7.79
C ALA A 90 11.69 -7.87 -7.89
N SER A 91 12.65 -8.60 -7.34
CA SER A 91 12.68 -10.07 -7.39
C SER A 91 11.58 -10.72 -6.55
N LYS A 92 11.17 -10.05 -5.47
CA LYS A 92 10.11 -10.52 -4.56
C LYS A 92 8.71 -10.09 -4.99
N HIS A 93 8.58 -9.09 -5.86
CA HIS A 93 7.30 -8.56 -6.33
C HIS A 93 6.63 -9.53 -7.31
N SER A 94 6.02 -10.57 -6.78
CA SER A 94 5.40 -11.67 -7.54
C SER A 94 4.02 -11.32 -8.11
N HIS A 95 3.25 -10.47 -7.42
CA HIS A 95 1.94 -10.00 -7.87
C HIS A 95 1.89 -8.47 -7.97
N LYS A 96 1.70 -7.97 -9.17
CA LYS A 96 1.51 -6.54 -9.45
C LYS A 96 0.02 -6.28 -9.51
N THR A 97 -0.48 -5.54 -8.52
CA THR A 97 -1.91 -5.27 -8.39
C THR A 97 -2.49 -4.55 -9.62
N GLY A 98 -3.72 -4.90 -9.98
CA GLY A 98 -4.53 -4.17 -10.93
C GLY A 98 -5.16 -2.93 -10.29
N TYR A 99 -5.47 -1.91 -11.08
CA TYR A 99 -6.05 -0.67 -10.55
C TYR A 99 -7.37 -0.89 -9.83
N ASP A 100 -8.27 -1.68 -10.41
CA ASP A 100 -9.58 -1.94 -9.81
C ASP A 100 -9.49 -2.94 -8.65
N GLU A 101 -8.54 -3.87 -8.69
CA GLU A 101 -8.27 -4.82 -7.62
C GLU A 101 -7.95 -4.12 -6.29
N THR A 102 -7.29 -2.97 -6.32
CA THR A 102 -6.88 -2.28 -5.09
C THR A 102 -8.03 -1.89 -4.19
N THR A 103 -9.23 -1.64 -4.72
CA THR A 103 -10.41 -1.30 -3.91
C THR A 103 -10.81 -2.44 -2.98
N ASP A 104 -10.74 -3.67 -3.46
CA ASP A 104 -11.08 -4.86 -2.67
C ASP A 104 -10.00 -5.18 -1.63
N LEU A 105 -8.75 -4.83 -1.94
CA LEU A 105 -7.61 -5.10 -1.07
C LEU A 105 -7.48 -4.14 0.12
N TYR A 106 -8.10 -2.96 0.07
CA TYR A 106 -7.97 -1.98 1.16
C TYR A 106 -8.52 -2.46 2.50
N LEU A 107 -9.47 -3.37 2.53
CA LEU A 107 -9.92 -4.02 3.77
C LEU A 107 -8.79 -4.81 4.45
N HIS A 108 -7.81 -5.28 3.68
CA HIS A 108 -6.65 -6.01 4.21
C HIS A 108 -5.48 -5.10 4.56
N THR A 109 -5.35 -3.97 3.87
CA THR A 109 -4.17 -3.10 3.98
C THR A 109 -4.42 -1.81 4.74
N ASP A 110 -5.63 -1.29 4.69
CA ASP A 110 -5.97 0.06 5.20
C ASP A 110 -7.23 0.05 6.07
N CYS A 111 -7.52 -1.06 6.77
CA CYS A 111 -8.68 -1.13 7.64
C CYS A 111 -8.61 -0.09 8.77
N GLN A 112 -9.77 0.30 9.27
CA GLN A 112 -9.89 1.32 10.31
C GLN A 112 -9.06 0.95 11.54
N GLN A 113 -8.33 1.91 12.08
CA GLN A 113 -7.52 1.70 13.28
C GLN A 113 -8.37 1.20 14.44
N GLY A 114 -7.96 0.07 15.02
CA GLY A 114 -8.65 -0.56 16.13
C GLY A 114 -9.94 -1.28 15.78
N GLY A 115 -10.37 -1.23 14.50
CA GLY A 115 -11.49 -2.01 13.99
C GLY A 115 -11.02 -3.33 13.38
N ALA A 116 -11.93 -4.30 13.30
CA ALA A 116 -11.74 -5.48 12.49
C ALA A 116 -12.15 -5.19 11.04
N TRP A 117 -11.58 -5.92 10.10
CA TRP A 117 -12.00 -5.77 8.69
C TRP A 117 -13.49 -6.12 8.49
N GLU A 118 -14.06 -6.95 9.36
CA GLU A 118 -15.49 -7.28 9.41
C GLU A 118 -16.36 -6.05 9.71
N ASP A 119 -15.82 -5.01 10.31
CA ASP A 119 -16.53 -3.74 10.55
C ASP A 119 -16.80 -2.99 9.24
N GLY A 120 -16.21 -3.43 8.14
CA GLY A 120 -16.45 -2.92 6.81
C GLY A 120 -16.01 -1.46 6.64
N LYS A 121 -14.98 -1.00 7.36
CA LYS A 121 -14.43 0.34 7.26
C LYS A 121 -12.95 0.31 6.95
N ILE A 122 -12.55 1.23 6.07
CA ILE A 122 -11.15 1.55 5.77
C ILE A 122 -10.86 2.98 6.22
N SER A 123 -9.59 3.28 6.49
CA SER A 123 -9.18 4.61 6.93
C SER A 123 -8.75 5.46 5.74
N SER A 124 -9.31 6.65 5.62
CA SER A 124 -8.74 7.66 4.72
C SER A 124 -7.28 7.92 5.06
N PHE A 125 -6.43 7.99 4.05
CA PHE A 125 -4.98 8.07 4.26
C PHE A 125 -4.59 9.31 5.07
N TYR A 126 -5.06 10.49 4.66
CA TYR A 126 -4.62 11.73 5.29
C TYR A 126 -5.26 12.00 6.64
N SER A 127 -6.56 11.85 6.77
CA SER A 127 -7.27 12.18 8.01
C SER A 127 -7.46 11.03 8.98
N GLY A 128 -7.38 9.77 8.50
CA GLY A 128 -7.81 8.61 9.26
C GLY A 128 -9.32 8.47 9.40
N THR A 129 -10.10 9.32 8.74
CA THR A 129 -11.57 9.25 8.76
C THR A 129 -12.05 7.92 8.17
N PRO A 130 -13.04 7.25 8.80
CA PRO A 130 -13.64 6.04 8.24
C PRO A 130 -14.33 6.32 6.90
N ILE A 131 -14.00 5.54 5.89
CA ILE A 131 -14.58 5.60 4.53
C ILE A 131 -14.89 4.19 4.03
N GLY A 132 -15.55 4.09 2.86
CA GLY A 132 -15.80 2.82 2.21
C GLY A 132 -16.56 1.81 3.06
N PRO A 133 -16.32 0.49 2.89
CA PRO A 133 -15.32 -0.10 1.96
C PRO A 133 -15.80 -0.17 0.51
N ASP A 134 -17.14 -0.16 0.29
CA ASP A 134 -17.71 -0.34 -1.04
C ASP A 134 -17.24 0.75 -1.99
N TRP A 135 -16.74 0.34 -3.15
CA TRP A 135 -16.32 1.29 -4.17
C TRP A 135 -17.55 1.97 -4.81
N ASP A 136 -17.70 3.25 -4.57
CA ASP A 136 -18.80 4.09 -5.02
C ASP A 136 -18.49 4.90 -6.30
N GLN A 137 -17.60 4.43 -7.12
CA GLN A 137 -17.14 5.08 -8.36
C GLN A 137 -16.48 6.45 -8.12
N GLY A 138 -15.92 6.66 -6.93
CA GLY A 138 -15.26 7.92 -6.56
C GLY A 138 -16.23 9.02 -6.12
N ALA A 139 -17.44 8.66 -5.69
CA ALA A 139 -18.42 9.63 -5.22
C ALA A 139 -18.00 10.24 -3.88
N THR A 140 -17.57 9.41 -2.92
CA THR A 140 -17.17 9.85 -1.57
C THR A 140 -15.69 9.66 -1.27
N TRP A 141 -15.03 8.67 -1.89
CA TRP A 141 -13.63 8.40 -1.68
C TRP A 141 -12.91 7.98 -2.97
N ASN A 142 -11.60 8.13 -3.01
CA ASN A 142 -10.77 7.88 -4.16
C ASN A 142 -9.56 7.00 -3.83
N ARG A 143 -8.93 6.49 -4.88
CA ARG A 143 -7.59 5.89 -4.83
C ARG A 143 -6.57 7.01 -5.01
N GLU A 144 -6.00 7.47 -3.92
CA GLU A 144 -4.94 8.48 -3.93
C GLU A 144 -3.65 7.89 -4.48
N HIS A 145 -3.10 8.52 -5.50
CA HIS A 145 -1.76 8.26 -5.98
C HIS A 145 -0.76 9.12 -5.20
N THR A 146 -0.21 8.60 -4.10
CA THR A 146 0.79 9.34 -3.32
C THR A 146 2.00 9.74 -4.17
N TRP A 147 2.38 8.91 -5.13
CA TRP A 147 3.18 9.33 -6.29
C TRP A 147 2.22 9.65 -7.45
N PRO A 148 2.14 10.92 -7.89
CA PRO A 148 1.13 11.33 -8.88
C PRO A 148 1.14 10.47 -10.14
N LYS A 149 -0.04 10.02 -10.55
CA LYS A 149 -0.22 9.20 -11.75
C LYS A 149 0.44 9.79 -13.00
N SER A 150 0.39 11.12 -13.12
CA SER A 150 1.01 11.85 -14.24
C SER A 150 2.53 11.80 -14.27
N LYS A 151 3.17 11.34 -13.17
CA LYS A 151 4.62 11.25 -13.02
C LYS A 151 5.13 9.81 -13.09
N ALA A 152 4.25 8.85 -13.35
CA ALA A 152 4.60 7.46 -13.62
C ALA A 152 4.53 7.18 -15.12
N PRO A 153 5.38 6.28 -15.67
CA PRO A 153 5.37 5.92 -17.08
C PRO A 153 4.01 5.36 -17.53
N ASP A 154 3.59 5.69 -18.74
CA ASP A 154 2.35 5.17 -19.31
C ASP A 154 2.40 3.63 -19.48
N GLY A 155 1.28 2.98 -19.15
CA GLY A 155 1.17 1.51 -19.16
C GLY A 155 1.98 0.79 -18.10
N SER A 156 2.64 1.52 -17.19
CA SER A 156 3.42 0.96 -16.10
C SER A 156 2.54 0.38 -15.00
N SER A 157 2.93 -0.79 -14.47
CA SER A 157 2.33 -1.35 -13.24
C SER A 157 2.60 -0.49 -11.99
N GLU A 158 3.56 0.44 -12.06
CA GLU A 158 3.84 1.42 -11.03
C GLU A 158 2.59 2.19 -10.61
N LYS A 159 1.77 2.61 -11.59
CA LYS A 159 0.54 3.37 -11.33
C LYS A 159 -0.49 2.63 -10.46
N ASN A 160 -0.41 1.31 -10.43
CA ASN A 160 -1.38 0.46 -9.77
C ASN A 160 -0.83 -0.17 -8.49
N ASP A 161 0.41 0.15 -8.11
CA ASP A 161 1.05 -0.46 -6.95
C ASP A 161 0.33 -0.07 -5.66
N ILE A 162 -0.25 -1.05 -4.97
CA ILE A 162 -0.98 -0.85 -3.72
C ILE A 162 -0.11 -0.27 -2.60
N MET A 163 1.22 -0.36 -2.70
CA MET A 163 2.10 0.29 -1.73
C MET A 163 1.89 1.80 -1.72
N MET A 164 1.76 2.41 -2.91
CA MET A 164 1.59 3.85 -3.06
C MET A 164 0.15 4.29 -3.29
N LEU A 165 -0.73 3.40 -3.74
CA LEU A 165 -2.16 3.67 -3.83
C LEU A 165 -2.80 3.58 -2.44
N ARG A 166 -3.47 4.63 -2.03
CA ARG A 166 -4.07 4.74 -0.70
C ARG A 166 -5.55 5.12 -0.82
N PRO A 167 -6.42 4.49 -0.03
CA PRO A 167 -7.81 4.95 0.04
C PRO A 167 -7.85 6.33 0.71
N THR A 168 -8.59 7.27 0.14
CA THR A 168 -8.59 8.66 0.62
C THR A 168 -9.93 9.30 0.36
N ALA A 169 -10.45 10.07 1.32
CA ALA A 169 -11.66 10.86 1.13
C ALA A 169 -11.50 11.78 -0.10
N LYS A 170 -12.57 11.93 -0.86
CA LYS A 170 -12.54 12.64 -2.15
C LYS A 170 -12.01 14.07 -2.03
N ASP A 171 -12.43 14.78 -1.00
CA ASP A 171 -12.04 16.18 -0.78
C ASP A 171 -10.55 16.29 -0.43
N GLU A 172 -10.03 15.35 0.35
CA GLU A 172 -8.61 15.29 0.70
C GLU A 172 -7.75 15.03 -0.55
N ASN A 173 -8.16 14.04 -1.36
CA ASN A 173 -7.50 13.77 -2.64
C ASN A 173 -7.56 14.99 -3.59
N GLY A 174 -8.71 15.64 -3.66
CA GLY A 174 -8.89 16.87 -4.44
C GLY A 174 -7.98 18.01 -3.96
N SER A 175 -7.86 18.20 -2.67
CA SER A 175 -7.02 19.22 -2.05
C SER A 175 -5.53 19.00 -2.34
N ARG A 176 -5.07 17.74 -2.29
CA ARG A 176 -3.70 17.38 -2.64
C ARG A 176 -3.46 17.51 -4.14
N SER A 177 -4.37 17.03 -4.99
CA SER A 177 -4.20 17.01 -6.44
C SER A 177 -2.86 16.34 -6.86
N ASN A 178 -2.06 16.99 -7.70
CA ASN A 178 -0.71 16.53 -8.07
C ASN A 178 0.40 17.36 -7.42
N THR A 179 0.07 18.13 -6.38
CA THR A 179 1.00 19.00 -5.68
C THR A 179 2.08 18.16 -5.00
N ALA A 180 3.34 18.56 -5.15
CA ALA A 180 4.44 17.89 -4.46
C ALA A 180 4.33 18.07 -2.94
N TYR A 181 4.74 17.08 -2.19
CA TYR A 181 4.77 17.13 -0.73
C TYR A 181 5.89 18.03 -0.22
N GLY A 182 5.60 18.81 0.80
CA GLY A 182 6.58 19.69 1.43
C GLY A 182 5.95 20.62 2.45
N ARG A 183 6.76 21.53 2.97
CA ARG A 183 6.35 22.53 3.98
C ARG A 183 6.28 23.95 3.46
N SER A 184 7.03 24.22 2.42
CA SER A 184 7.08 25.58 1.86
C SER A 184 5.80 25.91 1.09
N SER A 185 5.55 27.20 0.91
CA SER A 185 4.42 27.66 0.09
C SER A 185 4.45 27.03 -1.30
N GLY A 186 3.32 26.51 -1.77
CA GLY A 186 3.19 25.83 -3.04
C GLY A 186 3.41 24.31 -2.98
N TYR A 187 3.69 23.76 -1.80
CA TYR A 187 3.74 22.33 -1.53
C TYR A 187 2.53 21.89 -0.69
N PHE A 188 2.28 20.60 -0.65
CA PHE A 188 1.22 20.00 0.14
C PHE A 188 1.80 19.36 1.40
N ASP A 189 1.35 19.82 2.58
CA ASP A 189 1.64 19.17 3.84
C ASP A 189 0.60 18.07 4.07
N PRO A 190 1.01 16.78 4.21
CA PRO A 190 0.08 15.68 4.38
C PRO A 190 -0.61 15.65 5.75
N ASN A 191 -0.15 16.42 6.73
CA ASN A 191 -0.68 16.45 8.10
C ASN A 191 -1.95 17.29 8.21
N ILE A 192 -2.98 16.95 7.43
CA ILE A 192 -4.27 17.66 7.45
C ILE A 192 -5.26 17.09 8.48
N GLY A 193 -4.96 15.93 9.04
CA GLY A 193 -5.78 15.26 10.08
C GLY A 193 -5.08 15.21 11.42
N SER A 194 -5.45 14.19 12.21
CA SER A 194 -4.93 14.00 13.58
C SER A 194 -3.60 13.24 13.64
N TYR A 195 -3.14 12.70 12.53
CA TYR A 195 -1.95 11.86 12.47
C TYR A 195 -0.78 12.61 11.84
N ASN A 196 0.42 12.27 12.29
CA ASN A 196 1.62 12.64 11.57
C ASN A 196 1.85 11.62 10.44
N LEU A 197 1.99 12.11 9.22
CA LEU A 197 2.17 11.31 8.00
C LEU A 197 3.41 11.71 7.23
N HIS A 198 4.22 12.56 7.80
CA HIS A 198 5.45 13.03 7.17
C HIS A 198 6.36 11.86 6.79
N GLY A 199 6.60 10.96 7.76
CA GLY A 199 7.43 9.78 7.54
C GLY A 199 6.79 8.77 6.60
N ASP A 200 5.47 8.51 6.73
CA ASP A 200 4.73 7.63 5.81
C ASP A 200 4.92 8.06 4.35
N VAL A 201 4.66 9.35 4.08
CA VAL A 201 4.79 9.91 2.72
C VAL A 201 6.24 9.84 2.23
N ALA A 202 7.21 10.18 3.09
CA ALA A 202 8.63 10.12 2.74
C ALA A 202 9.05 8.69 2.38
N ARG A 203 8.65 7.69 3.18
CA ARG A 203 8.97 6.27 2.94
C ARG A 203 8.27 5.73 1.69
N ILE A 204 6.98 6.04 1.48
CA ILE A 204 6.26 5.64 0.26
C ILE A 204 6.94 6.24 -0.97
N THR A 205 7.34 7.50 -0.91
CA THR A 205 8.04 8.18 -2.02
C THR A 205 9.37 7.51 -2.33
N LEU A 206 10.16 7.17 -1.29
CA LEU A 206 11.40 6.42 -1.45
C LEU A 206 11.19 5.01 -2.00
N TYR A 207 10.09 4.35 -1.62
CA TYR A 207 9.73 3.05 -2.18
C TYR A 207 9.55 3.14 -3.70
N VAL A 208 8.72 4.08 -4.18
CA VAL A 208 8.48 4.25 -5.63
C VAL A 208 9.78 4.59 -6.35
N TYR A 209 10.53 5.54 -5.81
CA TYR A 209 11.84 5.93 -6.32
C TYR A 209 12.79 4.73 -6.47
N THR A 210 12.82 3.84 -5.48
CA THR A 210 13.73 2.68 -5.46
C THR A 210 13.17 1.52 -6.27
N ARG A 211 11.96 1.06 -5.94
CA ARG A 211 11.36 -0.15 -6.53
C ARG A 211 11.15 -0.02 -8.03
N TRP A 212 10.67 1.13 -8.47
CA TRP A 212 10.33 1.37 -9.87
C TRP A 212 11.43 2.11 -10.65
N GLY A 213 12.43 2.61 -9.96
CA GLY A 213 13.52 3.38 -10.58
C GLY A 213 13.06 4.73 -11.13
N ASN A 214 11.95 5.27 -10.65
CA ASN A 214 11.41 6.54 -11.09
C ASN A 214 12.13 7.69 -10.39
N THR A 215 13.27 8.09 -10.94
CA THR A 215 14.16 9.10 -10.35
C THR A 215 13.96 10.50 -10.91
N SER A 216 13.27 10.63 -12.05
CA SER A 216 13.16 11.88 -12.79
C SER A 216 12.25 12.93 -12.14
N TYR A 217 11.29 12.47 -11.32
CA TYR A 217 10.27 13.34 -10.72
C TYR A 217 10.40 13.46 -9.20
N MET A 218 11.56 13.17 -8.63
CA MET A 218 11.67 13.10 -7.17
C MET A 218 11.53 14.47 -6.51
N TRP A 219 12.17 15.51 -7.02
CA TRP A 219 12.40 16.76 -6.31
C TRP A 219 11.73 17.99 -6.91
N GLY A 220 11.40 18.96 -6.02
CA GLY A 220 10.88 20.27 -6.39
C GLY A 220 9.39 20.31 -6.68
N THR A 221 8.88 21.48 -7.07
CA THR A 221 7.44 21.71 -7.33
C THR A 221 6.89 20.88 -8.50
N SER A 222 7.73 20.57 -9.49
CA SER A 222 7.39 19.64 -10.57
C SER A 222 7.61 18.17 -10.20
N GLY A 223 8.20 17.91 -9.04
CA GLY A 223 8.47 16.60 -8.50
C GLY A 223 7.37 16.06 -7.58
N VAL A 224 7.76 15.16 -6.69
CA VAL A 224 6.88 14.54 -5.69
C VAL A 224 7.19 15.04 -4.28
N MET A 225 8.45 15.35 -3.99
CA MET A 225 8.91 15.89 -2.71
C MET A 225 9.62 17.23 -2.91
N GLU A 226 9.46 18.13 -1.96
CA GLU A 226 10.11 19.44 -1.95
C GLU A 226 11.62 19.34 -2.09
N SER A 227 12.25 18.56 -1.20
CA SER A 227 13.69 18.37 -1.19
C SER A 227 14.09 17.12 -0.42
N LYS A 228 15.35 16.72 -0.59
CA LYS A 228 15.97 15.65 0.17
C LYS A 228 16.00 15.97 1.67
N ASP A 229 16.29 17.21 2.04
CA ASP A 229 16.40 17.61 3.44
C ASP A 229 15.04 17.52 4.15
N ILE A 230 13.97 17.95 3.50
CA ILE A 230 12.60 17.79 4.01
C ILE A 230 12.25 16.30 4.15
N LEU A 231 12.55 15.47 3.17
CA LEU A 231 12.31 14.03 3.24
C LEU A 231 13.02 13.39 4.43
N LEU A 232 14.31 13.69 4.61
CA LEU A 232 15.09 13.15 5.73
C LEU A 232 14.62 13.67 7.09
N GLN A 233 14.22 14.92 7.17
CA GLN A 233 13.65 15.51 8.36
C GLN A 233 12.33 14.81 8.72
N TRP A 234 11.45 14.60 7.75
CA TRP A 234 10.17 13.92 7.92
C TRP A 234 10.32 12.49 8.42
N MET A 235 11.27 11.74 7.89
CA MET A 235 11.57 10.38 8.39
C MET A 235 12.03 10.36 9.86
N LYS A 236 12.66 11.41 10.34
CA LYS A 236 13.08 11.53 11.75
C LYS A 236 11.94 11.97 12.66
N GLU A 237 11.10 12.88 12.20
CA GLU A 237 9.98 13.42 12.96
C GLU A 237 8.82 12.43 13.09
N ASP A 238 8.72 11.53 12.14
CA ASP A 238 7.69 10.51 12.06
C ASP A 238 8.31 9.14 11.76
N PRO A 239 8.84 8.49 12.79
CA PRO A 239 9.40 7.15 12.67
C PRO A 239 8.30 6.13 12.36
N VAL A 240 8.70 4.97 11.79
CA VAL A 240 7.77 3.87 11.47
C VAL A 240 6.91 3.52 12.68
N ASP A 241 5.62 3.55 12.51
CA ASP A 241 4.66 3.12 13.52
C ASP A 241 4.15 1.68 13.28
N THR A 242 3.41 1.15 14.25
CA THR A 242 2.90 -0.23 14.15
C THR A 242 1.82 -0.37 13.08
N TRP A 243 1.12 0.72 12.74
CA TRP A 243 0.11 0.69 11.67
C TRP A 243 0.77 0.58 10.29
N GLU A 244 1.80 1.38 10.05
CA GLU A 244 2.58 1.31 8.82
C GLU A 244 3.26 -0.06 8.67
N MET A 245 3.81 -0.61 9.76
CA MET A 245 4.42 -1.94 9.75
C MET A 245 3.40 -3.03 9.43
N ALA A 246 2.23 -3.01 10.06
CA ALA A 246 1.17 -3.97 9.79
C ALA A 246 0.65 -3.87 8.34
N ARG A 247 0.53 -2.64 7.82
CA ARG A 247 0.20 -2.43 6.41
C ARG A 247 1.24 -3.02 5.47
N ASN A 248 2.52 -2.80 5.76
CA ASN A 248 3.62 -3.38 4.99
C ASN A 248 3.57 -4.91 4.98
N ASP A 249 3.26 -5.54 6.11
CA ASP A 249 3.10 -6.99 6.19
C ASP A 249 1.93 -7.49 5.34
N SER A 250 0.79 -6.78 5.37
CA SER A 250 -0.36 -7.08 4.53
C SER A 250 -0.05 -6.92 3.04
N VAL A 251 0.59 -5.82 2.66
CA VAL A 251 1.01 -5.60 1.27
C VAL A 251 2.01 -6.67 0.82
N GLN A 252 2.96 -7.05 1.66
CA GLN A 252 3.89 -8.12 1.34
C GLN A 252 3.18 -9.47 1.14
N SER A 253 2.18 -9.79 1.95
CA SER A 253 1.42 -11.04 1.77
C SER A 253 0.66 -11.09 0.44
N ILE A 254 0.21 -9.95 -0.05
CA ILE A 254 -0.49 -9.81 -1.34
C ILE A 254 0.50 -9.82 -2.51
N THR A 255 1.53 -8.99 -2.44
CA THR A 255 2.38 -8.66 -3.61
C THR A 255 3.71 -9.37 -3.61
N GLY A 256 4.15 -9.89 -2.46
CA GLY A 256 5.49 -10.44 -2.25
C GLY A 256 6.56 -9.39 -1.96
N THR A 257 6.29 -8.10 -2.20
CA THR A 257 7.24 -7.01 -1.91
C THR A 257 6.76 -6.13 -0.76
N ARG A 258 7.67 -5.34 -0.19
CA ARG A 258 7.41 -4.38 0.90
C ARG A 258 8.26 -3.14 0.78
N ASN A 259 7.86 -2.11 1.53
CA ASN A 259 8.63 -0.88 1.73
C ASN A 259 9.61 -1.03 2.89
#